data_6d6faf6dbb8a6e408cf9edffa24c653e
#
_entry.id   6d6faf6dbb8a6e408cf9edffa24c653e
#
_cell.length_a   1.000
_cell.length_b   1.000
_cell.length_c   1.000
_cell.angle_alpha   90.00
_cell.angle_beta   90.00
_cell.angle_gamma   90.00
#
_symmetry.space_group_name_H-M   'P 1'
#
loop_
_entity.id
_entity.type
_entity.pdbx_description
1 polymer ?
#
loop_
_entity_poly.entity_id
_entity_poly.type
_entity_poly.pdbx_seq_one_letter_code
_entity_poly.pdbx_strand_id
1 'polypeptide(L)'
;MTRRIVLIEDDPDIARLVDDMLTDAGHEVDVRSTLADGTIDRDTQLVITDLVALRGYDLQAARAWIARVRAAFPEAAVIVSTAHQPAGVAGASGLGADAVLTKPFDVDVFTRTVESLLGA
;
A
#
# COMPACT_ATOMS: atom_id res chain seq x y z
N MET A 1 -16.91 -6.69 -10.09
CA MET A 1 -16.79 -7.27 -8.72
C MET A 1 -16.09 -6.30 -7.80
N THR A 2 -16.66 -6.13 -6.61
CA THR A 2 -16.02 -5.30 -5.57
C THR A 2 -14.76 -5.98 -5.05
N ARG A 3 -13.67 -5.22 -4.98
CA ARG A 3 -12.40 -5.68 -4.41
C ARG A 3 -12.20 -5.05 -3.04
N ARG A 4 -11.66 -5.80 -2.11
CA ARG A 4 -11.37 -5.30 -0.77
C ARG A 4 -9.92 -4.84 -0.70
N ILE A 5 -9.74 -3.56 -0.33
CA ILE A 5 -8.45 -2.89 -0.27
C ILE A 5 -8.24 -2.34 1.13
N VAL A 6 -7.06 -2.57 1.70
CA VAL A 6 -6.64 -1.93 2.94
C VAL A 6 -5.64 -0.85 2.60
N LEU A 7 -5.88 0.36 3.10
CA LEU A 7 -5.00 1.52 2.94
C LEU A 7 -4.40 1.87 4.29
N ILE A 8 -3.08 1.80 4.40
CA ILE A 8 -2.35 2.17 5.61
C ILE A 8 -1.62 3.47 5.33
N GLU A 9 -2.15 4.58 5.87
CA GLU A 9 -1.65 5.93 5.61
C GLU A 9 -1.95 6.80 6.83
N ASP A 10 -0.93 7.48 7.37
CA ASP A 10 -1.09 8.34 8.54
C ASP A 10 -1.41 9.79 8.20
N ASP A 11 -1.19 10.23 6.95
CA ASP A 11 -1.58 11.56 6.51
C ASP A 11 -3.07 11.55 6.13
N PRO A 12 -3.95 12.25 6.87
CA PRO A 12 -5.39 12.17 6.63
C PRO A 12 -5.82 12.74 5.28
N ASP A 13 -5.11 13.73 4.74
CA ASP A 13 -5.45 14.32 3.45
C ASP A 13 -5.13 13.35 2.31
N ILE A 14 -3.98 12.69 2.38
CA ILE A 14 -3.60 11.68 1.39
C ILE A 14 -4.52 10.46 1.50
N ALA A 15 -4.81 10.02 2.71
CA ALA A 15 -5.71 8.89 2.94
C ALA A 15 -7.10 9.15 2.33
N ARG A 16 -7.63 10.35 2.54
CA ARG A 16 -8.94 10.72 1.97
C ARG A 16 -8.92 10.73 0.45
N LEU A 17 -7.87 11.30 -0.15
CA LEU A 17 -7.75 11.36 -1.60
C LEU A 17 -7.72 9.96 -2.22
N VAL A 18 -6.89 9.08 -1.66
CA VAL A 18 -6.76 7.71 -2.16
C VAL A 18 -8.04 6.91 -1.93
N ASP A 19 -8.65 7.06 -0.76
CA ASP A 19 -9.93 6.42 -0.44
C ASP A 19 -11.01 6.82 -1.44
N ASP A 20 -11.14 8.12 -1.73
CA ASP A 20 -12.13 8.62 -2.68
C ASP A 20 -11.89 8.04 -4.07
N MET A 21 -10.64 8.00 -4.53
CA MET A 21 -10.30 7.45 -5.85
C MET A 21 -10.68 5.97 -5.96
N LEU A 22 -10.37 5.19 -4.94
CA LEU A 22 -10.64 3.75 -4.94
C LEU A 22 -12.13 3.44 -4.78
N THR A 23 -12.82 4.21 -3.94
CA THR A 23 -14.25 4.06 -3.73
C THR A 23 -15.02 4.42 -5.02
N ASP A 24 -14.61 5.49 -5.70
CA ASP A 24 -15.20 5.87 -6.98
C ASP A 24 -15.02 4.79 -8.06
N ALA A 25 -13.93 4.04 -7.98
CA ALA A 25 -13.68 2.91 -8.89
C ALA A 25 -14.47 1.64 -8.52
N GLY A 26 -15.26 1.68 -7.45
CA GLY A 26 -16.12 0.58 -7.04
C GLY A 26 -15.52 -0.39 -6.04
N HIS A 27 -14.38 -0.03 -5.42
CA HIS A 27 -13.72 -0.89 -4.43
C HIS A 27 -14.20 -0.59 -3.02
N GLU A 28 -14.09 -1.59 -2.15
CA GLU A 28 -14.31 -1.45 -0.71
C GLU A 28 -12.98 -1.13 -0.05
N VAL A 29 -12.88 0.00 0.66
CA VAL A 29 -11.62 0.49 1.22
C VAL A 29 -11.72 0.57 2.74
N ASP A 30 -10.74 -0.03 3.42
CA ASP A 30 -10.57 0.05 4.86
C ASP A 30 -9.31 0.89 5.11
N VAL A 31 -9.48 2.08 5.69
CA VAL A 31 -8.40 3.01 5.95
C VAL A 31 -7.90 2.82 7.38
N ARG A 32 -6.58 2.64 7.52
CA ARG A 32 -5.93 2.46 8.81
C ARG A 32 -4.73 3.38 8.92
N SER A 33 -4.41 3.82 10.14
CA SER A 33 -3.20 4.62 10.40
C SER A 33 -1.99 3.73 10.71
N THR A 34 -2.22 2.48 11.07
CA THR A 34 -1.15 1.54 11.42
C THR A 34 -1.61 0.10 11.19
N LEU A 35 -0.71 -0.83 11.42
CA LEU A 35 -0.98 -2.26 11.29
C LEU A 35 -1.20 -2.88 12.68
N ALA A 36 -2.35 -3.54 12.87
CA ALA A 36 -2.63 -4.26 14.11
C ALA A 36 -1.87 -5.58 14.14
N ASP A 37 -1.27 -5.89 15.30
CA ASP A 37 -0.52 -7.13 15.46
C ASP A 37 -1.46 -8.33 15.67
N GLY A 38 -1.05 -9.48 15.16
CA GLY A 38 -1.69 -10.76 15.44
C GLY A 38 -2.97 -11.05 14.67
N THR A 39 -3.41 -10.11 13.83
CA THR A 39 -4.60 -10.32 12.99
C THR A 39 -4.17 -10.77 11.60
N ILE A 40 -4.80 -11.83 11.09
CA ILE A 40 -4.59 -12.30 9.73
C ILE A 40 -5.89 -12.12 8.96
N ASP A 41 -5.83 -11.38 7.85
CA ASP A 41 -6.96 -11.10 6.97
C ASP A 41 -6.68 -11.72 5.60
N ARG A 42 -7.46 -12.75 5.24
CA ARG A 42 -7.31 -13.47 3.97
C ARG A 42 -8.26 -12.95 2.90
N ASP A 43 -9.16 -12.04 3.25
CA ASP A 43 -10.16 -11.51 2.33
C ASP A 43 -9.69 -10.25 1.61
N THR A 44 -8.67 -9.58 2.12
CA THR A 44 -8.09 -8.40 1.49
C THR A 44 -7.28 -8.81 0.26
N GLN A 45 -7.52 -8.14 -0.85
CA GLN A 45 -6.92 -8.44 -2.14
C GLN A 45 -5.77 -7.51 -2.50
N LEU A 46 -5.74 -6.32 -1.90
CA LEU A 46 -4.68 -5.33 -2.12
C LEU A 46 -4.44 -4.54 -0.85
N VAL A 47 -3.18 -4.34 -0.51
CA VAL A 47 -2.77 -3.42 0.55
C VAL A 47 -1.95 -2.31 -0.08
N ILE A 48 -2.33 -1.07 0.19
CA ILE A 48 -1.55 0.11 -0.18
C ILE A 48 -1.02 0.67 1.14
N THR A 49 0.29 0.67 1.31
CA THR A 49 0.90 1.10 2.56
C THR A 49 1.94 2.18 2.35
N ASP A 50 1.91 3.21 3.20
CA ASP A 50 3.04 4.10 3.40
C ASP A 50 4.04 3.42 4.33
N LEU A 51 5.23 3.99 4.44
CA LEU A 51 6.26 3.55 5.39
C LEU A 51 6.13 4.35 6.69
N VAL A 52 4.94 4.28 7.28
CA VAL A 52 4.51 5.20 8.36
C VAL A 52 5.28 5.01 9.67
N ALA A 53 5.82 3.84 9.91
CA ALA A 53 6.53 3.54 11.14
C ALA A 53 7.98 4.01 11.10
N LEU A 54 8.46 4.54 9.98
CA LEU A 54 9.86 4.90 9.80
C LEU A 54 10.05 6.40 10.02
N ARG A 55 10.96 6.77 10.91
CA ARG A 55 11.35 8.17 11.13
C ARG A 55 12.28 8.69 10.04
N GLY A 56 12.94 7.82 9.35
CA GLY A 56 13.77 8.06 8.20
C GLY A 56 13.82 6.80 7.39
N TYR A 57 14.37 6.86 6.18
CA TYR A 57 14.40 5.68 5.34
C TYR A 57 15.53 4.74 5.78
N ASP A 58 15.19 3.47 6.01
CA ASP A 58 16.12 2.37 6.23
C ASP A 58 15.59 1.18 5.44
N LEU A 59 16.37 0.66 4.51
CA LEU A 59 15.93 -0.42 3.64
C LEU A 59 15.53 -1.67 4.43
N GLN A 60 16.28 -2.04 5.45
CA GLN A 60 15.95 -3.22 6.24
C GLN A 60 14.66 -3.01 7.04
N ALA A 61 14.46 -1.84 7.61
CA ALA A 61 13.23 -1.52 8.33
C ALA A 61 12.04 -1.50 7.38
N ALA A 62 12.20 -0.96 6.16
CA ALA A 62 11.15 -0.98 5.15
C ALA A 62 10.80 -2.41 4.75
N ARG A 63 11.78 -3.26 4.53
CA ARG A 63 11.55 -4.68 4.21
C ARG A 63 10.86 -5.42 5.35
N ALA A 64 11.25 -5.13 6.60
CA ALA A 64 10.59 -5.73 7.77
C ALA A 64 9.13 -5.32 7.86
N TRP A 65 8.82 -4.05 7.59
CA TRP A 65 7.45 -3.56 7.56
C TRP A 65 6.63 -4.30 6.49
N ILE A 66 7.16 -4.43 5.27
CA ILE A 66 6.47 -5.14 4.19
C ILE A 66 6.26 -6.61 4.55
N ALA A 67 7.24 -7.25 5.20
CA ALA A 67 7.07 -8.63 5.66
C ALA A 67 5.92 -8.76 6.66
N ARG A 68 5.77 -7.80 7.57
CA ARG A 68 4.63 -7.76 8.51
C ARG A 68 3.30 -7.59 7.77
N VAL A 69 3.26 -6.71 6.77
CA VAL A 69 2.07 -6.51 5.95
C VAL A 69 1.68 -7.81 5.24
N ARG A 70 2.65 -8.48 4.63
CA ARG A 70 2.39 -9.74 3.94
C ARG A 70 1.92 -10.84 4.88
N ALA A 71 2.44 -10.87 6.11
CA ALA A 71 2.00 -11.84 7.10
C ALA A 71 0.55 -11.59 7.55
N ALA A 72 0.16 -10.33 7.66
CA ALA A 72 -1.20 -9.94 8.05
C ALA A 72 -2.21 -10.12 6.90
N PHE A 73 -1.77 -9.99 5.66
CA PHE A 73 -2.63 -10.06 4.47
C PHE A 73 -2.02 -11.01 3.44
N PRO A 74 -2.03 -12.33 3.72
CA PRO A 74 -1.25 -13.29 2.92
C PRO A 74 -1.74 -13.46 1.48
N GLU A 75 -2.99 -13.10 1.19
CA GLU A 75 -3.56 -13.22 -0.15
C GLU A 75 -3.52 -11.90 -0.93
N ALA A 76 -3.00 -10.84 -0.34
CA ALA A 76 -3.03 -9.51 -0.94
C ALA A 76 -1.76 -9.21 -1.73
N ALA A 77 -1.92 -8.47 -2.84
CA ALA A 77 -0.81 -7.74 -3.45
C ALA A 77 -0.48 -6.53 -2.59
N VAL A 78 0.75 -6.04 -2.65
CA VAL A 78 1.22 -4.93 -1.81
C VAL A 78 1.81 -3.82 -2.68
N ILE A 79 1.27 -2.62 -2.54
CA ILE A 79 1.81 -1.40 -3.13
C ILE A 79 2.39 -0.56 -1.99
N VAL A 80 3.64 -0.10 -2.15
CA VAL A 80 4.23 0.90 -1.27
C VAL A 80 4.05 2.27 -1.90
N SER A 81 3.43 3.19 -1.16
CA SER A 81 3.26 4.59 -1.56
C SER A 81 4.06 5.45 -0.59
N THR A 82 5.12 6.08 -1.05
CA THR A 82 6.09 6.70 -0.14
C THR A 82 6.67 8.00 -0.70
N ALA A 83 6.98 8.94 0.20
CA ALA A 83 7.75 10.14 -0.13
C ALA A 83 9.26 9.91 -0.07
N HIS A 84 9.72 8.74 0.39
CA HIS A 84 11.15 8.44 0.50
C HIS A 84 11.73 8.08 -0.86
N GLN A 85 12.59 8.94 -1.41
CA GLN A 85 13.25 8.71 -2.71
C GLN A 85 14.08 7.43 -2.74
N PRO A 86 14.88 7.11 -1.69
CA PRO A 86 15.63 5.86 -1.69
C PRO A 86 14.75 4.61 -1.81
N ALA A 87 13.53 4.64 -1.27
CA ALA A 87 12.59 3.53 -1.44
C ALA A 87 12.18 3.36 -2.90
N GLY A 88 11.93 4.47 -3.61
CA GLY A 88 11.64 4.44 -5.04
C GLY A 88 12.81 3.90 -5.86
N VAL A 89 14.05 4.24 -5.49
CA VAL A 89 15.24 3.73 -6.16
C VAL A 89 15.42 2.23 -5.93
N ALA A 90 15.14 1.73 -4.71
CA ALA A 90 15.20 0.31 -4.42
C ALA A 90 14.20 -0.49 -5.23
N GLY A 91 13.04 0.12 -5.53
CA GLY A 91 11.98 -0.51 -6.29
C GLY A 91 11.21 -1.58 -5.54
N ALA A 92 10.20 -2.13 -6.19
CA ALA A 92 9.32 -3.12 -5.58
C ALA A 92 10.05 -4.37 -5.14
N SER A 93 10.91 -4.94 -5.99
CA SER A 93 11.63 -6.17 -5.66
C SER A 93 12.63 -5.95 -4.54
N GLY A 94 13.26 -4.78 -4.47
CA GLY A 94 14.18 -4.44 -3.39
C GLY A 94 13.49 -4.33 -2.04
N LEU A 95 12.22 -3.93 -2.01
CA LEU A 95 11.42 -3.80 -0.80
C LEU A 95 10.63 -5.06 -0.46
N GLY A 96 10.50 -6.00 -1.40
CA GLY A 96 9.64 -7.16 -1.23
C GLY A 96 8.17 -6.89 -1.49
N ALA A 97 7.85 -5.78 -2.17
CA ALA A 97 6.49 -5.39 -2.55
C ALA A 97 6.21 -5.75 -4.01
N ASP A 98 4.97 -5.61 -4.43
CA ASP A 98 4.57 -5.83 -5.83
C ASP A 98 4.72 -4.57 -6.68
N ALA A 99 4.58 -3.40 -6.08
CA ALA A 99 4.80 -2.11 -6.75
C ALA A 99 5.20 -1.05 -5.74
N VAL A 100 5.91 -0.02 -6.23
CA VAL A 100 6.26 1.16 -5.44
C VAL A 100 5.85 2.40 -6.23
N LEU A 101 5.14 3.32 -5.56
CA LEU A 101 4.79 4.61 -6.10
C LEU A 101 5.38 5.69 -5.19
N THR A 102 6.19 6.58 -5.77
CA THR A 102 6.77 7.69 -5.02
C THR A 102 5.82 8.89 -5.05
N LYS A 103 5.70 9.56 -3.92
CA LYS A 103 4.85 10.76 -3.79
C LYS A 103 5.63 12.02 -4.24
N PRO A 104 4.97 12.94 -4.91
CA PRO A 104 3.62 12.87 -5.47
C PRO A 104 3.56 11.91 -6.68
N PHE A 105 2.47 11.15 -6.79
CA PHE A 105 2.29 10.22 -7.90
C PHE A 105 1.19 10.72 -8.85
N ASP A 106 1.28 10.27 -10.09
CA ASP A 106 0.27 10.55 -11.11
C ASP A 106 -0.96 9.68 -10.89
N VAL A 107 -2.17 10.27 -10.97
CA VAL A 107 -3.43 9.56 -10.74
C VAL A 107 -3.61 8.41 -11.73
N ASP A 108 -3.25 8.62 -13.00
CA ASP A 108 -3.40 7.58 -14.01
C ASP A 108 -2.44 6.41 -13.76
N VAL A 109 -1.21 6.70 -13.34
CA VAL A 109 -0.23 5.67 -12.97
C VAL A 109 -0.73 4.89 -11.76
N PHE A 110 -1.24 5.58 -10.75
CA PHE A 110 -1.82 4.96 -9.56
C PHE A 110 -2.95 4.00 -9.93
N THR A 111 -3.93 4.49 -10.70
CA THR A 111 -5.11 3.72 -11.09
C THR A 111 -4.72 2.47 -11.88
N ARG A 112 -3.82 2.63 -12.86
CA ARG A 112 -3.36 1.49 -13.67
C ARG A 112 -2.61 0.45 -12.85
N THR A 113 -1.80 0.90 -11.89
CA THR A 113 -1.07 0.00 -11.00
C THR A 113 -2.03 -0.83 -10.15
N VAL A 114 -3.03 -0.17 -9.57
CA VAL A 114 -4.06 -0.86 -8.78
C VAL A 114 -4.79 -1.90 -9.62
N GLU A 115 -5.27 -1.52 -10.80
CA GLU A 115 -6.02 -2.42 -11.67
C GLU A 115 -5.16 -3.60 -12.13
N SER A 116 -3.91 -3.37 -12.45
CA SER A 116 -2.98 -4.42 -12.86
C SER A 116 -2.81 -5.47 -11.77
N LEU A 117 -2.67 -5.04 -10.51
CA LEU A 117 -2.45 -5.97 -9.39
C LEU A 117 -3.73 -6.67 -8.96
N LEU A 118 -4.89 -6.06 -9.19
CA LEU A 118 -6.18 -6.71 -8.91
C LEU A 118 -6.61 -7.68 -10.01
N GLY A 119 -5.90 -7.73 -11.11
CA GLY A 119 -6.22 -8.62 -12.22
C GLY A 119 -7.42 -8.19 -13.04
N ALA A 120 -7.69 -6.91 -13.02
CA ALA A 120 -8.84 -6.35 -13.77
C ALA A 120 -8.53 -6.20 -15.24
#